data_5807a8d4b6137ef6e3cf99cfaf8d0c47
#
_entry.id   5807a8d4b6137ef6e3cf99cfaf8d0c47
#
_cell.length_a   1.000
_cell.length_b   1.000
_cell.length_c   1.000
_cell.angle_alpha   90.00
_cell.angle_beta   90.00
_cell.angle_gamma   90.00
#
_symmetry.space_group_name_H-M   'P 1'
#
loop_
_entity.id
_entity.type
_entity.pdbx_description
1 polymer ?
#
loop_
_entity_poly.entity_id
_entity_poly.type
_entity_poly.pdbx_seq_one_letter_code
_entity_poly.pdbx_strand_id
1 'polypeptide(L)'
;MKRIAVLTSGGDAPGMNAAARAVVLKAISEGIEVFGINRGYAGMVEGDIFQLDAKGVDNILSRGGTFLQSARYPEFAQLEGQLKGIEQLKKHGIEGVVVIGGDGSYHGAMRLTEHGFPAVGLPGTIDNDIVGTDYTIGFDTAVATATEAIDKIQDTAFSHGRTFVVEVMGRHAGDIALWAGIASGADQIIVPEEEYDINEVVRKVKEGYESGAKTHHVIVLAEGVMGAEEFAAKMKEAGDTSDLRATNIGHVVRGGSPTARDRVLASWMGAHAVDLLKQGIGGVAVGIHNEELVESPILGTAEEGALFSLTEDGKIIVNNPHKARLDFADLNRSLSNLS
;
A
#
# COMPACT_ATOMS: atom_id res chain seq x y z
N MET A 1 -5.39 -26.38 12.72
CA MET A 1 -6.46 -25.47 13.19
C MET A 1 -7.80 -25.89 12.58
N LYS A 2 -8.91 -25.67 13.29
CA LYS A 2 -10.26 -25.97 12.81
C LYS A 2 -11.02 -24.72 12.37
N ARG A 3 -10.68 -23.57 12.96
CA ARG A 3 -11.34 -22.28 12.70
C ARG A 3 -10.31 -21.16 12.59
N ILE A 4 -10.41 -20.39 11.52
CA ILE A 4 -9.62 -19.17 11.33
C ILE A 4 -10.52 -18.00 11.02
N ALA A 5 -9.97 -16.79 11.18
CA ALA A 5 -10.64 -15.58 10.74
C ALA A 5 -9.79 -14.79 9.73
N VAL A 6 -10.45 -13.93 8.98
CA VAL A 6 -9.81 -12.96 8.09
C VAL A 6 -10.41 -11.57 8.32
N LEU A 7 -9.57 -10.57 8.34
CA LEU A 7 -9.96 -9.16 8.40
C LEU A 7 -9.16 -8.30 7.43
N THR A 8 -9.75 -7.18 7.07
CA THR A 8 -9.05 -6.08 6.38
C THR A 8 -8.99 -4.87 7.32
N SER A 9 -7.87 -4.18 7.35
CA SER A 9 -7.63 -3.06 8.26
C SER A 9 -6.80 -1.97 7.60
N GLY A 10 -6.94 -0.74 8.07
CA GLY A 10 -6.23 0.41 7.53
C GLY A 10 -6.91 1.00 6.28
N GLY A 11 -6.13 1.59 5.37
CA GLY A 11 -6.62 2.06 4.08
C GLY A 11 -6.95 0.89 3.16
N ASP A 12 -8.01 1.05 2.38
CA ASP A 12 -8.36 0.07 1.38
C ASP A 12 -7.39 0.11 0.19
N ALA A 13 -7.20 -1.04 -0.45
CA ALA A 13 -6.36 -1.20 -1.62
C ALA A 13 -6.99 -2.21 -2.61
N PRO A 14 -6.88 -1.98 -3.92
CA PRO A 14 -7.37 -2.93 -4.91
C PRO A 14 -6.64 -4.27 -4.79
N GLY A 15 -7.38 -5.36 -4.65
CA GLY A 15 -6.80 -6.69 -4.41
C GLY A 15 -7.02 -7.24 -3.01
N MET A 16 -7.38 -6.41 -2.01
CA MET A 16 -7.74 -6.91 -0.68
C MET A 16 -8.86 -7.95 -0.72
N ASN A 17 -9.86 -7.74 -1.57
CA ASN A 17 -10.93 -8.71 -1.79
C ASN A 17 -10.42 -10.01 -2.40
N ALA A 18 -9.47 -9.95 -3.31
CA ALA A 18 -8.84 -11.15 -3.90
C ALA A 18 -8.08 -11.96 -2.84
N ALA A 19 -7.34 -11.28 -1.95
CA ALA A 19 -6.65 -11.91 -0.82
C ALA A 19 -7.64 -12.58 0.13
N ALA A 20 -8.66 -11.85 0.59
CA ALA A 20 -9.67 -12.40 1.48
C ALA A 20 -10.42 -13.59 0.85
N ARG A 21 -10.77 -13.50 -0.45
CA ARG A 21 -11.36 -14.61 -1.19
C ARG A 21 -10.45 -15.84 -1.21
N ALA A 22 -9.17 -15.66 -1.45
CA ALA A 22 -8.22 -16.77 -1.46
C ALA A 22 -8.10 -17.44 -0.09
N VAL A 23 -8.05 -16.66 0.99
CA VAL A 23 -8.08 -17.17 2.36
C VAL A 23 -9.33 -18.03 2.58
N VAL A 24 -10.51 -17.52 2.22
CA VAL A 24 -11.78 -18.21 2.41
C VAL A 24 -11.83 -19.54 1.63
N LEU A 25 -11.55 -19.48 0.33
CA LEU A 25 -11.64 -20.67 -0.52
C LEU A 25 -10.59 -21.72 -0.17
N LYS A 26 -9.37 -21.31 0.14
CA LYS A 26 -8.31 -22.21 0.57
C LYS A 26 -8.64 -22.86 1.91
N ALA A 27 -9.14 -22.10 2.91
CA ALA A 27 -9.56 -22.65 4.19
C ALA A 27 -10.66 -23.71 4.02
N ILE A 28 -11.70 -23.43 3.23
CA ILE A 28 -12.79 -24.37 2.94
C ILE A 28 -12.26 -25.65 2.27
N SER A 29 -11.34 -25.53 1.30
CA SER A 29 -10.74 -26.67 0.61
C SER A 29 -9.94 -27.60 1.54
N GLU A 30 -9.43 -27.04 2.66
CA GLU A 30 -8.70 -27.76 3.68
C GLU A 30 -9.60 -28.24 4.86
N GLY A 31 -10.92 -28.04 4.76
CA GLY A 31 -11.87 -28.42 5.81
C GLY A 31 -11.81 -27.52 7.04
N ILE A 32 -11.32 -26.30 6.91
CA ILE A 32 -11.23 -25.30 7.98
C ILE A 32 -12.43 -24.35 7.87
N GLU A 33 -13.15 -24.15 8.98
CA GLU A 33 -14.19 -23.12 9.06
C GLU A 33 -13.55 -21.73 9.05
N VAL A 34 -14.09 -20.81 8.25
CA VAL A 34 -13.53 -19.47 8.12
C VAL A 34 -14.55 -18.40 8.49
N PHE A 35 -14.10 -17.39 9.19
CA PHE A 35 -14.91 -16.27 9.66
C PHE A 35 -14.38 -14.94 9.11
N GLY A 36 -15.30 -14.07 8.70
CA GLY A 36 -15.00 -12.68 8.38
C GLY A 36 -15.15 -11.80 9.61
N ILE A 37 -14.30 -10.82 9.77
CA ILE A 37 -14.41 -9.78 10.79
C ILE A 37 -14.66 -8.47 10.07
N ASN A 38 -15.84 -7.87 10.30
CA ASN A 38 -16.17 -6.57 9.73
C ASN A 38 -15.35 -5.45 10.37
N ARG A 39 -15.00 -4.44 9.60
CA ARG A 39 -14.34 -3.21 10.07
C ARG A 39 -13.04 -3.45 10.85
N GLY A 40 -12.30 -4.52 10.51
CA GLY A 40 -10.98 -4.81 11.05
C GLY A 40 -10.96 -5.00 12.57
N TYR A 41 -10.01 -4.34 13.24
CA TYR A 41 -9.85 -4.47 14.70
C TYR A 41 -11.04 -3.92 15.51
N ALA A 42 -11.77 -2.94 14.99
CA ALA A 42 -12.99 -2.46 15.63
C ALA A 42 -14.02 -3.58 15.76
N GLY A 43 -14.34 -4.23 14.65
CA GLY A 43 -15.27 -5.35 14.66
C GLY A 43 -14.77 -6.55 15.44
N MET A 44 -13.46 -6.81 15.46
CA MET A 44 -12.87 -7.84 16.31
C MET A 44 -13.22 -7.61 17.80
N VAL A 45 -13.03 -6.38 18.29
CA VAL A 45 -13.29 -6.02 19.69
C VAL A 45 -14.78 -5.99 20.00
N GLU A 46 -15.61 -5.57 19.06
CA GLU A 46 -17.06 -5.53 19.17
C GLU A 46 -17.73 -6.91 19.02
N GLY A 47 -17.00 -7.89 18.46
CA GLY A 47 -17.53 -9.23 18.18
C GLY A 47 -18.37 -9.29 16.89
N ASP A 48 -18.17 -8.34 15.96
CA ASP A 48 -18.80 -8.33 14.63
C ASP A 48 -18.09 -9.36 13.72
N ILE A 49 -18.28 -10.62 14.06
CA ILE A 49 -17.62 -11.80 13.50
C ILE A 49 -18.69 -12.73 12.94
N PHE A 50 -18.57 -13.12 11.69
CA PHE A 50 -19.56 -13.95 11.02
C PHE A 50 -18.90 -15.05 10.18
N GLN A 51 -19.58 -16.18 10.04
CA GLN A 51 -19.07 -17.28 9.23
C GLN A 51 -19.13 -16.94 7.74
N LEU A 52 -18.08 -17.26 7.00
CA LEU A 52 -17.98 -17.11 5.57
C LEU A 52 -18.11 -18.47 4.87
N ASP A 53 -18.72 -18.45 3.71
CA ASP A 53 -18.79 -19.58 2.78
C ASP A 53 -18.28 -19.18 1.38
N ALA A 54 -18.21 -20.15 0.48
CA ALA A 54 -17.76 -19.91 -0.89
C ALA A 54 -18.66 -18.93 -1.66
N LYS A 55 -19.97 -18.89 -1.36
CA LYS A 55 -20.92 -17.97 -2.01
C LYS A 55 -20.69 -16.51 -1.58
N GLY A 56 -20.33 -16.30 -0.31
CA GLY A 56 -20.04 -14.97 0.22
C GLY A 56 -18.87 -14.28 -0.46
N VAL A 57 -18.01 -15.03 -1.13
CA VAL A 57 -16.80 -14.50 -1.80
C VAL A 57 -16.77 -14.76 -3.33
N ASP A 58 -17.86 -15.25 -3.90
CA ASP A 58 -17.88 -15.68 -5.31
C ASP A 58 -17.56 -14.54 -6.28
N ASN A 59 -18.14 -13.36 -6.10
CA ASN A 59 -18.09 -12.25 -7.07
C ASN A 59 -17.20 -11.09 -6.61
N ILE A 60 -16.24 -11.31 -5.69
CA ILE A 60 -15.41 -10.20 -5.14
C ILE A 60 -14.01 -10.11 -5.73
N LEU A 61 -13.55 -11.10 -6.51
CA LEU A 61 -12.19 -11.14 -7.06
C LEU A 61 -11.80 -9.89 -7.84
N SER A 62 -12.72 -9.35 -8.63
CA SER A 62 -12.49 -8.17 -9.46
C SER A 62 -12.98 -6.86 -8.84
N ARG A 63 -13.49 -6.88 -7.61
CA ARG A 63 -14.02 -5.68 -6.95
C ARG A 63 -12.90 -4.98 -6.18
N GLY A 64 -12.81 -3.66 -6.39
CA GLY A 64 -12.00 -2.78 -5.54
C GLY A 64 -12.58 -2.60 -4.15
N GLY A 65 -11.86 -1.88 -3.30
CA GLY A 65 -12.19 -1.71 -1.91
C GLY A 65 -12.10 -3.02 -1.12
N THR A 66 -12.80 -3.11 0.00
CA THR A 66 -12.88 -4.33 0.81
C THR A 66 -14.32 -4.62 1.24
N PHE A 67 -14.80 -5.85 1.00
CA PHE A 67 -16.15 -6.29 1.37
C PHE A 67 -16.32 -6.46 2.88
N LEU A 68 -15.22 -6.69 3.61
CA LEU A 68 -15.19 -6.75 5.07
C LEU A 68 -15.18 -5.35 5.71
N GLN A 69 -15.11 -4.30 4.89
CA GLN A 69 -14.94 -2.93 5.35
C GLN A 69 -13.65 -2.72 6.15
N SER A 70 -13.37 -1.49 6.52
CA SER A 70 -12.20 -1.14 7.31
C SER A 70 -12.55 0.03 8.21
N ALA A 71 -11.96 0.08 9.39
CA ALA A 71 -12.05 1.21 10.30
C ALA A 71 -10.72 1.46 10.99
N ARG A 72 -10.45 2.71 11.32
CA ARG A 72 -9.38 3.06 12.25
C ARG A 72 -9.87 2.78 13.67
N TYR A 73 -9.06 2.04 14.43
CA TYR A 73 -9.35 1.71 15.82
C TYR A 73 -8.10 1.88 16.69
N PRO A 74 -7.76 3.14 17.05
CA PRO A 74 -6.56 3.44 17.83
C PRO A 74 -6.51 2.75 19.19
N GLU A 75 -7.68 2.42 19.76
CA GLU A 75 -7.83 1.73 21.05
C GLU A 75 -7.24 0.32 21.02
N PHE A 76 -7.05 -0.29 19.85
CA PHE A 76 -6.35 -1.57 19.73
C PHE A 76 -4.85 -1.48 20.06
N ALA A 77 -4.28 -0.28 20.07
CA ALA A 77 -2.92 -0.06 20.57
C ALA A 77 -2.82 -0.27 22.11
N GLN A 78 -3.95 -0.20 22.82
CA GLN A 78 -4.02 -0.39 24.27
C GLN A 78 -4.29 -1.87 24.63
N LEU A 79 -3.70 -2.31 25.73
CA LEU A 79 -3.82 -3.70 26.20
C LEU A 79 -5.28 -4.16 26.36
N GLU A 80 -6.15 -3.28 26.83
CA GLU A 80 -7.58 -3.59 27.01
C GLU A 80 -8.26 -3.96 25.70
N GLY A 81 -8.02 -3.20 24.62
CA GLY A 81 -8.56 -3.48 23.30
C GLY A 81 -8.04 -4.81 22.73
N GLN A 82 -6.74 -5.08 22.91
CA GLN A 82 -6.11 -6.32 22.45
C GLN A 82 -6.73 -7.54 23.16
N LEU A 83 -6.84 -7.50 24.48
CA LEU A 83 -7.42 -8.60 25.27
C LEU A 83 -8.89 -8.84 24.96
N LYS A 84 -9.70 -7.77 24.79
CA LYS A 84 -11.09 -7.88 24.34
C LYS A 84 -11.20 -8.54 22.97
N GLY A 85 -10.37 -8.13 22.02
CA GLY A 85 -10.34 -8.74 20.69
C GLY A 85 -10.02 -10.23 20.73
N ILE A 86 -9.00 -10.62 21.49
CA ILE A 86 -8.62 -12.03 21.69
C ILE A 86 -9.75 -12.82 22.37
N GLU A 87 -10.43 -12.22 23.34
CA GLU A 87 -11.59 -12.85 24.00
C GLU A 87 -12.72 -13.15 23.00
N GLN A 88 -13.03 -12.20 22.10
CA GLN A 88 -14.04 -12.40 21.05
C GLN A 88 -13.63 -13.51 20.08
N LEU A 89 -12.38 -13.54 19.64
CA LEU A 89 -11.87 -14.62 18.80
C LEU A 89 -12.03 -15.98 19.47
N LYS A 90 -11.67 -16.09 20.74
CA LYS A 90 -11.82 -17.32 21.54
C LYS A 90 -13.28 -17.73 21.75
N LYS A 91 -14.21 -16.79 21.96
CA LYS A 91 -15.66 -17.06 22.05
C LYS A 91 -16.21 -17.72 20.79
N HIS A 92 -15.69 -17.35 19.61
CA HIS A 92 -16.05 -17.96 18.32
C HIS A 92 -15.25 -19.24 18.01
N GLY A 93 -14.35 -19.65 18.92
CA GLY A 93 -13.47 -20.79 18.72
C GLY A 93 -12.44 -20.60 17.62
N ILE A 94 -12.11 -19.36 17.29
CA ILE A 94 -11.11 -19.00 16.28
C ILE A 94 -9.71 -19.24 16.87
N GLU A 95 -8.87 -19.93 16.13
CA GLU A 95 -7.55 -20.39 16.54
C GLU A 95 -6.40 -19.61 15.86
N GLY A 96 -6.71 -18.84 14.81
CA GLY A 96 -5.74 -18.01 14.10
C GLY A 96 -6.43 -16.97 13.22
N VAL A 97 -5.72 -15.92 12.86
CA VAL A 97 -6.28 -14.81 12.07
C VAL A 97 -5.33 -14.39 10.94
N VAL A 98 -5.90 -14.15 9.75
CA VAL A 98 -5.20 -13.49 8.64
C VAL A 98 -5.57 -12.01 8.66
N VAL A 99 -4.55 -11.15 8.73
CA VAL A 99 -4.68 -9.69 8.78
C VAL A 99 -4.19 -9.12 7.45
N ILE A 100 -5.11 -8.52 6.67
CA ILE A 100 -4.79 -7.89 5.39
C ILE A 100 -4.79 -6.38 5.59
N GLY A 101 -3.64 -5.73 5.39
CA GLY A 101 -3.55 -4.29 5.56
C GLY A 101 -2.13 -3.74 5.53
N GLY A 102 -1.98 -2.44 5.79
CA GLY A 102 -0.71 -1.74 5.81
C GLY A 102 -0.02 -1.79 7.17
N ASP A 103 0.95 -0.90 7.37
CA ASP A 103 1.82 -0.81 8.54
C ASP A 103 1.06 -0.83 9.88
N GLY A 104 0.04 0.02 10.06
CA GLY A 104 -0.76 0.03 11.28
C GLY A 104 -1.50 -1.28 11.55
N SER A 105 -1.86 -2.03 10.51
CA SER A 105 -2.51 -3.34 10.64
C SER A 105 -1.51 -4.41 11.09
N TYR A 106 -0.26 -4.29 10.64
CA TYR A 106 0.84 -5.16 11.07
C TYR A 106 1.20 -4.92 12.54
N HIS A 107 1.14 -3.67 13.03
CA HIS A 107 1.27 -3.40 14.46
C HIS A 107 0.19 -4.13 15.28
N GLY A 108 -1.04 -4.18 14.78
CA GLY A 108 -2.10 -4.97 15.44
C GLY A 108 -1.83 -6.48 15.41
N ALA A 109 -1.36 -7.02 14.27
CA ALA A 109 -0.96 -8.42 14.16
C ALA A 109 0.22 -8.76 15.09
N MET A 110 1.19 -7.83 15.22
CA MET A 110 2.29 -7.94 16.18
C MET A 110 1.77 -8.06 17.61
N ARG A 111 0.80 -7.22 18.02
CA ARG A 111 0.19 -7.29 19.35
C ARG A 111 -0.53 -8.62 19.61
N LEU A 112 -1.24 -9.16 18.62
CA LEU A 112 -1.81 -10.51 18.73
C LEU A 112 -0.72 -11.57 18.95
N THR A 113 0.38 -11.45 18.20
CA THR A 113 1.54 -12.36 18.30
C THR A 113 2.20 -12.29 19.68
N GLU A 114 2.38 -11.10 20.27
CA GLU A 114 2.90 -10.92 21.63
C GLU A 114 2.04 -11.65 22.68
N HIS A 115 0.72 -11.70 22.47
CA HIS A 115 -0.20 -12.44 23.35
C HIS A 115 -0.29 -13.94 23.02
N GLY A 116 0.57 -14.43 22.13
CA GLY A 116 0.59 -15.85 21.72
C GLY A 116 -0.60 -16.25 20.85
N PHE A 117 -1.33 -15.29 20.25
CA PHE A 117 -2.43 -15.60 19.33
C PHE A 117 -1.90 -15.65 17.89
N PRO A 118 -2.05 -16.78 17.16
CA PRO A 118 -1.51 -16.92 15.81
C PRO A 118 -2.09 -15.90 14.83
N ALA A 119 -1.25 -15.03 14.28
CA ALA A 119 -1.60 -14.06 13.28
C ALA A 119 -0.66 -14.17 12.06
N VAL A 120 -1.22 -14.07 10.85
CA VAL A 120 -0.45 -13.97 9.61
C VAL A 120 -0.81 -12.67 8.91
N GLY A 121 0.19 -11.84 8.62
CA GLY A 121 0.03 -10.56 7.93
C GLY A 121 0.13 -10.70 6.42
N LEU A 122 -0.73 -9.98 5.67
CA LEU A 122 -0.64 -9.81 4.22
C LEU A 122 -0.55 -8.30 3.88
N PRO A 123 0.40 -7.88 3.02
CA PRO A 123 0.68 -6.47 2.77
C PRO A 123 -0.35 -5.84 1.84
N GLY A 124 -1.49 -5.40 2.38
CA GLY A 124 -2.58 -4.74 1.66
C GLY A 124 -2.50 -3.22 1.80
N THR A 125 -1.82 -2.56 0.89
CA THR A 125 -1.69 -1.10 0.79
C THR A 125 -1.25 -0.69 -0.61
N ILE A 126 -1.62 0.52 -1.04
CA ILE A 126 -1.13 1.09 -2.30
C ILE A 126 0.25 1.73 -2.15
N ASP A 127 0.69 2.04 -0.94
CA ASP A 127 1.85 2.90 -0.67
C ASP A 127 3.20 2.19 -0.94
N ASN A 128 3.20 0.87 -1.02
CA ASN A 128 4.37 -0.01 -1.19
C ASN A 128 5.46 0.18 -0.11
N ASP A 129 5.06 0.59 1.08
CA ASP A 129 5.94 0.98 2.19
C ASP A 129 6.14 -0.10 3.26
N ILE A 130 5.67 -1.33 3.00
CA ILE A 130 5.75 -2.44 3.96
C ILE A 130 7.10 -3.16 3.86
N VAL A 131 7.72 -3.35 5.02
CA VAL A 131 8.97 -4.11 5.16
C VAL A 131 8.74 -5.60 4.83
N GLY A 132 9.75 -6.24 4.21
CA GLY A 132 9.72 -7.69 3.96
C GLY A 132 8.97 -8.10 2.69
N THR A 133 8.64 -7.16 1.81
CA THR A 133 8.06 -7.46 0.50
C THR A 133 8.53 -6.47 -0.56
N ASP A 134 8.74 -6.94 -1.79
CA ASP A 134 9.05 -6.07 -2.93
C ASP A 134 7.82 -5.31 -3.42
N TYR A 135 6.64 -5.93 -3.30
CA TYR A 135 5.38 -5.36 -3.77
C TYR A 135 4.25 -5.62 -2.78
N THR A 136 3.43 -4.60 -2.58
CA THR A 136 2.20 -4.69 -1.79
C THR A 136 0.99 -4.91 -2.68
N ILE A 137 -0.05 -5.57 -2.13
CA ILE A 137 -1.33 -5.78 -2.80
C ILE A 137 -2.03 -4.44 -2.98
N GLY A 138 -2.26 -4.03 -4.22
CA GLY A 138 -2.91 -2.78 -4.59
C GLY A 138 -1.98 -1.73 -5.20
N PHE A 139 -0.68 -1.88 -5.04
CA PHE A 139 0.32 -0.95 -5.59
C PHE A 139 0.29 -0.92 -7.12
N ASP A 140 0.32 -2.09 -7.78
CA ASP A 140 0.31 -2.17 -9.25
C ASP A 140 -0.94 -1.52 -9.86
N THR A 141 -2.09 -1.71 -9.23
CA THR A 141 -3.34 -1.06 -9.66
C THR A 141 -3.30 0.45 -9.43
N ALA A 142 -2.75 0.91 -8.31
CA ALA A 142 -2.62 2.34 -8.02
C ALA A 142 -1.70 3.03 -9.03
N VAL A 143 -0.57 2.41 -9.37
CA VAL A 143 0.35 2.90 -10.42
C VAL A 143 -0.35 2.95 -11.77
N ALA A 144 -1.07 1.89 -12.16
CA ALA A 144 -1.80 1.86 -13.43
C ALA A 144 -2.85 2.99 -13.51
N THR A 145 -3.60 3.21 -12.43
CA THR A 145 -4.60 4.28 -12.35
C THR A 145 -3.96 5.67 -12.41
N ALA A 146 -2.85 5.87 -11.69
CA ALA A 146 -2.10 7.13 -11.71
C ALA A 146 -1.54 7.40 -13.12
N THR A 147 -0.93 6.40 -13.77
CA THR A 147 -0.40 6.51 -15.12
C THR A 147 -1.49 6.90 -16.11
N GLU A 148 -2.64 6.21 -16.10
CA GLU A 148 -3.78 6.55 -16.97
C GLU A 148 -4.27 7.99 -16.77
N ALA A 149 -4.28 8.47 -15.54
CA ALA A 149 -4.67 9.85 -15.24
C ALA A 149 -3.63 10.86 -15.74
N ILE A 150 -2.34 10.57 -15.56
CA ILE A 150 -1.23 11.42 -16.02
C ILE A 150 -1.21 11.50 -17.55
N ASP A 151 -1.42 10.39 -18.26
CA ASP A 151 -1.50 10.37 -19.72
C ASP A 151 -2.59 11.33 -20.25
N LYS A 152 -3.78 11.33 -19.61
CA LYS A 152 -4.87 12.27 -19.95
C LYS A 152 -4.49 13.72 -19.66
N ILE A 153 -3.70 13.97 -18.62
CA ILE A 153 -3.19 15.30 -18.31
C ILE A 153 -2.14 15.72 -19.33
N GLN A 154 -1.29 14.81 -19.79
CA GLN A 154 -0.30 15.09 -20.85
C GLN A 154 -0.96 15.52 -22.17
N ASP A 155 -2.07 14.87 -22.57
CA ASP A 155 -2.82 15.25 -23.77
C ASP A 155 -3.26 16.73 -23.71
N THR A 156 -3.79 17.18 -22.57
CA THR A 156 -4.19 18.57 -22.41
C THR A 156 -3.02 19.52 -22.20
N ALA A 157 -1.95 19.07 -21.54
CA ALA A 157 -0.72 19.83 -21.38
C ALA A 157 -0.10 20.15 -22.74
N PHE A 158 0.03 19.15 -23.60
CA PHE A 158 0.49 19.29 -24.98
C PHE A 158 -0.39 20.25 -25.80
N SER A 159 -1.72 20.05 -25.73
CA SER A 159 -2.67 20.83 -26.54
C SER A 159 -2.65 22.33 -26.24
N HIS A 160 -2.25 22.73 -25.04
CA HIS A 160 -2.28 24.13 -24.60
C HIS A 160 -0.89 24.70 -24.30
N GLY A 161 0.18 23.93 -24.44
CA GLY A 161 1.55 24.37 -24.09
C GLY A 161 1.70 24.69 -22.60
N ARG A 162 1.17 23.85 -21.72
CA ARG A 162 1.10 24.08 -20.27
C ARG A 162 2.09 23.26 -19.48
N THR A 163 2.44 23.76 -18.30
CA THR A 163 3.12 22.99 -17.26
C THR A 163 2.09 22.46 -16.25
N PHE A 164 2.13 21.17 -15.95
CA PHE A 164 1.30 20.57 -14.91
C PHE A 164 2.16 20.04 -13.76
N VAL A 165 1.73 20.32 -12.53
CA VAL A 165 2.17 19.61 -11.32
C VAL A 165 1.06 18.64 -10.96
N VAL A 166 1.37 17.34 -10.99
CA VAL A 166 0.42 16.26 -10.75
C VAL A 166 0.79 15.54 -9.46
N GLU A 167 0.00 15.76 -8.42
CA GLU A 167 0.16 15.12 -7.12
C GLU A 167 -0.45 13.72 -7.15
N VAL A 168 0.31 12.75 -6.64
CA VAL A 168 -0.12 11.36 -6.47
C VAL A 168 -0.02 10.95 -5.00
N MET A 169 -0.83 9.97 -4.59
CA MET A 169 -0.76 9.38 -3.26
C MET A 169 0.51 8.55 -3.08
N GLY A 170 0.74 8.04 -1.89
CA GLY A 170 1.88 7.23 -1.48
C GLY A 170 2.28 7.48 -0.03
N ARG A 171 1.55 8.39 0.67
CA ARG A 171 1.80 8.77 2.05
C ARG A 171 3.22 9.34 2.24
N HIS A 172 4.14 8.57 2.81
CA HIS A 172 5.54 8.97 3.04
C HIS A 172 6.51 8.32 2.05
N ALA A 173 6.00 7.51 1.11
CA ALA A 173 6.78 6.81 0.09
C ALA A 173 6.56 7.43 -1.29
N GLY A 174 7.64 7.54 -2.05
CA GLY A 174 7.64 8.07 -3.42
C GLY A 174 7.37 7.03 -4.50
N ASP A 175 7.11 5.77 -4.15
CA ASP A 175 7.04 4.66 -5.09
C ASP A 175 6.00 4.87 -6.20
N ILE A 176 4.77 5.30 -5.86
CA ILE A 176 3.73 5.57 -6.88
C ILE A 176 4.19 6.68 -7.82
N ALA A 177 4.79 7.76 -7.27
CA ALA A 177 5.29 8.87 -8.08
C ALA A 177 6.41 8.42 -9.03
N LEU A 178 7.36 7.63 -8.54
CA LEU A 178 8.47 7.10 -9.35
C LEU A 178 7.96 6.20 -10.48
N TRP A 179 7.14 5.22 -10.16
CA TRP A 179 6.63 4.28 -11.16
C TRP A 179 5.70 4.94 -12.18
N ALA A 180 4.71 5.69 -11.71
CA ALA A 180 3.77 6.36 -12.61
C ALA A 180 4.45 7.47 -13.42
N GLY A 181 5.37 8.23 -12.82
CA GLY A 181 6.12 9.27 -13.50
C GLY A 181 7.01 8.74 -14.62
N ILE A 182 7.73 7.64 -14.39
CA ILE A 182 8.53 6.97 -15.44
C ILE A 182 7.62 6.40 -16.51
N ALA A 183 6.56 5.68 -16.12
CA ALA A 183 5.66 5.02 -17.06
C ALA A 183 4.95 6.01 -17.98
N SER A 184 4.66 7.22 -17.50
CA SER A 184 4.05 8.29 -18.29
C SER A 184 5.07 9.23 -18.97
N GLY A 185 6.38 9.06 -18.75
CA GLY A 185 7.41 9.94 -19.32
C GLY A 185 7.38 11.36 -18.74
N ALA A 186 7.09 11.53 -17.47
CA ALA A 186 7.09 12.82 -16.78
C ALA A 186 8.46 13.49 -16.88
N ASP A 187 8.49 14.82 -17.05
CA ASP A 187 9.74 15.58 -17.17
C ASP A 187 10.53 15.60 -15.87
N GLN A 188 9.84 15.67 -14.74
CA GLN A 188 10.43 15.62 -13.41
C GLN A 188 9.55 14.82 -12.45
N ILE A 189 10.19 14.12 -11.51
CA ILE A 189 9.52 13.37 -10.44
C ILE A 189 10.12 13.85 -9.12
N ILE A 190 9.26 14.28 -8.20
CA ILE A 190 9.65 14.83 -6.90
C ILE A 190 9.11 13.92 -5.80
N VAL A 191 10.01 13.36 -5.01
CA VAL A 191 9.70 12.36 -3.98
C VAL A 191 10.29 12.77 -2.62
N PRO A 192 9.71 12.29 -1.50
CA PRO A 192 10.18 12.68 -0.17
C PRO A 192 11.55 12.08 0.21
N GLU A 193 12.00 11.06 -0.49
CA GLU A 193 13.28 10.38 -0.22
C GLU A 193 14.49 11.12 -0.79
N GLU A 194 14.28 12.13 -1.64
CA GLU A 194 15.34 12.95 -2.22
C GLU A 194 15.13 14.43 -1.91
N GLU A 195 16.23 15.12 -1.63
CA GLU A 195 16.21 16.58 -1.58
C GLU A 195 16.05 17.15 -3.00
N TYR A 196 15.25 18.20 -3.14
CA TYR A 196 15.07 18.92 -4.39
C TYR A 196 15.28 20.43 -4.21
N ASP A 197 15.75 21.09 -5.25
CA ASP A 197 15.84 22.56 -5.33
C ASP A 197 14.75 23.09 -6.28
N ILE A 198 13.82 23.86 -5.72
CA ILE A 198 12.73 24.45 -6.50
C ILE A 198 13.25 25.36 -7.64
N ASN A 199 14.40 26.04 -7.43
CA ASN A 199 14.99 26.88 -8.47
C ASN A 199 15.49 26.03 -9.63
N GLU A 200 16.04 24.85 -9.36
CA GLU A 200 16.48 23.90 -10.36
C GLU A 200 15.28 23.33 -11.13
N VAL A 201 14.18 23.03 -10.47
CA VAL A 201 12.94 22.60 -11.10
C VAL A 201 12.44 23.65 -12.08
N VAL A 202 12.36 24.91 -11.65
CA VAL A 202 11.93 26.05 -12.49
C VAL A 202 12.90 26.30 -13.64
N ARG A 203 14.21 26.22 -13.39
CA ARG A 203 15.24 26.36 -14.42
C ARG A 203 15.05 25.35 -15.57
N LYS A 204 14.82 24.08 -15.25
CA LYS A 204 14.60 23.02 -16.25
C LYS A 204 13.35 23.26 -17.08
N VAL A 205 12.24 23.67 -16.45
CA VAL A 205 11.00 24.03 -17.17
C VAL A 205 11.26 25.18 -18.14
N LYS A 206 11.93 26.25 -17.67
CA LYS A 206 12.26 27.41 -18.48
C LYS A 206 13.16 27.06 -19.67
N GLU A 207 14.24 26.32 -19.43
CA GLU A 207 15.17 25.88 -20.49
C GLU A 207 14.47 25.00 -21.53
N GLY A 208 13.57 24.10 -21.12
CA GLY A 208 12.79 23.27 -22.03
C GLY A 208 11.97 24.12 -23.02
N TYR A 209 11.27 25.14 -22.50
CA TYR A 209 10.51 26.05 -23.34
C TYR A 209 11.41 26.96 -24.19
N GLU A 210 12.45 27.57 -23.63
CA GLU A 210 13.34 28.52 -24.34
C GLU A 210 14.16 27.85 -25.47
N SER A 211 14.57 26.61 -25.27
CA SER A 211 15.27 25.84 -26.29
C SER A 211 14.37 25.33 -27.41
N GLY A 212 13.06 25.33 -27.19
CA GLY A 212 12.08 24.69 -28.07
C GLY A 212 12.11 23.16 -28.05
N ALA A 213 12.86 22.56 -27.11
CA ALA A 213 12.90 21.11 -26.92
C ALA A 213 11.57 20.56 -26.34
N LYS A 214 10.88 21.39 -25.57
CA LYS A 214 9.59 21.02 -24.95
C LYS A 214 8.51 22.05 -25.31
N THR A 215 7.32 21.54 -25.58
CA THR A 215 6.12 22.36 -25.80
C THR A 215 5.20 22.41 -24.56
N HIS A 216 5.43 21.52 -23.62
CA HIS A 216 4.68 21.38 -22.36
C HIS A 216 5.57 20.67 -21.35
N HIS A 217 5.19 20.71 -20.08
CA HIS A 217 5.87 19.96 -19.01
C HIS A 217 4.87 19.28 -18.08
N VAL A 218 5.25 18.09 -17.61
CA VAL A 218 4.53 17.36 -16.54
C VAL A 218 5.52 17.01 -15.43
N ILE A 219 5.21 17.49 -14.22
CA ILE A 219 5.96 17.22 -13.00
C ILE A 219 5.08 16.34 -12.12
N VAL A 220 5.54 15.13 -11.79
CA VAL A 220 4.85 14.24 -10.87
C VAL A 220 5.39 14.46 -9.46
N LEU A 221 4.49 14.71 -8.52
CA LEU A 221 4.79 15.07 -7.14
C LEU A 221 4.17 14.05 -6.17
N ALA A 222 4.98 13.44 -5.32
CA ALA A 222 4.47 12.62 -4.23
C ALA A 222 3.83 13.47 -3.13
N GLU A 223 2.65 13.10 -2.63
CA GLU A 223 1.94 13.82 -1.55
C GLU A 223 2.78 13.99 -0.28
N GLY A 224 3.73 13.08 -0.04
CA GLY A 224 4.64 13.12 1.11
C GLY A 224 5.61 14.31 1.09
N VAL A 225 5.77 14.97 -0.05
CA VAL A 225 6.58 16.21 -0.18
C VAL A 225 5.76 17.42 0.24
N MET A 226 4.67 17.68 -0.48
CA MET A 226 3.68 18.73 -0.22
C MET A 226 2.52 18.61 -1.22
N GLY A 227 1.46 19.41 -1.05
CA GLY A 227 0.35 19.48 -2.00
C GLY A 227 0.74 20.17 -3.31
N ALA A 228 0.12 19.74 -4.43
CA ALA A 228 0.41 20.27 -5.77
C ALA A 228 0.20 21.78 -5.89
N GLU A 229 -0.83 22.33 -5.25
CA GLU A 229 -1.11 23.78 -5.25
C GLU A 229 -0.01 24.57 -4.52
N GLU A 230 0.48 24.06 -3.39
CA GLU A 230 1.58 24.65 -2.66
C GLU A 230 2.88 24.60 -3.48
N PHE A 231 3.16 23.47 -4.11
CA PHE A 231 4.33 23.32 -4.97
C PHE A 231 4.28 24.29 -6.15
N ALA A 232 3.13 24.42 -6.81
CA ALA A 232 2.92 25.36 -7.89
C ALA A 232 3.13 26.82 -7.45
N ALA A 233 2.65 27.17 -6.25
CA ALA A 233 2.89 28.50 -5.66
C ALA A 233 4.39 28.76 -5.47
N LYS A 234 5.13 27.81 -4.90
CA LYS A 234 6.61 27.91 -4.75
C LYS A 234 7.34 28.03 -6.09
N MET A 235 6.90 27.32 -7.13
CA MET A 235 7.47 27.52 -8.48
C MET A 235 7.26 28.95 -8.98
N LYS A 236 6.06 29.53 -8.79
CA LYS A 236 5.78 30.93 -9.15
C LYS A 236 6.66 31.91 -8.37
N GLU A 237 6.82 31.72 -7.07
CA GLU A 237 7.72 32.51 -6.23
C GLU A 237 9.19 32.41 -6.68
N ALA A 238 9.61 31.24 -7.14
CA ALA A 238 10.95 31.00 -7.72
C ALA A 238 11.10 31.54 -9.16
N GLY A 239 10.07 32.20 -9.71
CA GLY A 239 10.15 32.90 -10.99
C GLY A 239 9.67 32.08 -12.21
N ASP A 240 8.89 31.01 -12.00
CA ASP A 240 8.23 30.32 -13.11
C ASP A 240 7.20 31.24 -13.78
N THR A 241 7.26 31.38 -15.10
CA THR A 241 6.37 32.19 -15.91
C THR A 241 5.43 31.38 -16.81
N SER A 242 5.53 30.06 -16.75
CA SER A 242 4.70 29.16 -17.57
C SER A 242 3.20 29.22 -17.19
N ASP A 243 2.31 28.77 -18.09
CA ASP A 243 0.90 28.54 -17.75
C ASP A 243 0.79 27.27 -16.88
N LEU A 244 1.08 27.45 -15.59
CA LEU A 244 1.19 26.41 -14.59
C LEU A 244 -0.18 26.00 -14.06
N ARG A 245 -0.43 24.71 -13.97
CA ARG A 245 -1.61 24.07 -13.39
C ARG A 245 -1.21 23.04 -12.34
N ALA A 246 -1.97 22.97 -11.26
CA ALA A 246 -1.87 21.95 -10.26
C ALA A 246 -3.06 20.99 -10.35
N THR A 247 -2.82 19.71 -10.14
CA THR A 247 -3.85 18.66 -10.13
C THR A 247 -3.49 17.62 -9.08
N ASN A 248 -4.46 17.24 -8.27
CA ASN A 248 -4.35 16.12 -7.32
C ASN A 248 -5.19 14.95 -7.84
N ILE A 249 -4.55 13.80 -8.12
CA ILE A 249 -5.25 12.58 -8.51
C ILE A 249 -6.00 11.99 -7.29
N GLY A 250 -5.38 12.05 -6.11
CA GLY A 250 -5.99 11.70 -4.83
C GLY A 250 -6.53 10.28 -4.75
N HIS A 251 -7.64 10.12 -4.05
CA HIS A 251 -8.21 8.81 -3.67
C HIS A 251 -8.69 7.93 -4.85
N VAL A 252 -8.71 8.44 -6.08
CA VAL A 252 -9.06 7.62 -7.27
C VAL A 252 -8.13 6.40 -7.39
N VAL A 253 -6.87 6.52 -6.98
CA VAL A 253 -5.89 5.42 -7.03
C VAL A 253 -6.15 4.30 -6.00
N ARG A 254 -7.01 4.54 -4.99
CA ARG A 254 -7.40 3.50 -4.01
C ARG A 254 -8.48 2.57 -4.52
N GLY A 255 -9.22 2.97 -5.54
CA GLY A 255 -10.37 2.24 -6.07
C GLY A 255 -10.06 1.49 -7.35
N GLY A 256 -11.12 0.95 -7.92
CA GLY A 256 -11.08 0.27 -9.21
C GLY A 256 -10.85 -1.22 -9.11
N SER A 257 -10.97 -1.87 -10.26
CA SER A 257 -10.78 -3.31 -10.40
C SER A 257 -9.28 -3.63 -10.35
N PRO A 258 -8.83 -4.54 -9.46
CA PRO A 258 -7.40 -4.85 -9.35
C PRO A 258 -6.85 -5.41 -10.66
N THR A 259 -5.62 -5.06 -10.98
CA THR A 259 -4.87 -5.61 -12.13
C THR A 259 -4.71 -7.13 -12.00
N ALA A 260 -4.32 -7.77 -13.08
CA ALA A 260 -4.01 -9.21 -13.06
C ALA A 260 -2.90 -9.52 -12.06
N ARG A 261 -1.87 -8.66 -11.95
CA ARG A 261 -0.77 -8.83 -11.00
C ARG A 261 -1.28 -8.79 -9.56
N ASP A 262 -2.04 -7.77 -9.18
CA ASP A 262 -2.58 -7.66 -7.82
C ASP A 262 -3.52 -8.82 -7.48
N ARG A 263 -4.35 -9.30 -8.41
CA ARG A 263 -5.23 -10.47 -8.18
C ARG A 263 -4.42 -11.74 -7.93
N VAL A 264 -3.40 -12.00 -8.74
CA VAL A 264 -2.55 -13.20 -8.63
C VAL A 264 -1.75 -13.15 -7.35
N LEU A 265 -1.06 -12.03 -7.07
CA LEU A 265 -0.26 -11.83 -5.86
C LEU A 265 -1.12 -12.01 -4.60
N ALA A 266 -2.25 -11.31 -4.54
CA ALA A 266 -3.19 -11.39 -3.43
C ALA A 266 -3.72 -12.82 -3.21
N SER A 267 -4.05 -13.54 -4.31
CA SER A 267 -4.54 -14.90 -4.22
C SER A 267 -3.46 -15.86 -3.73
N TRP A 268 -2.23 -15.69 -4.19
CA TRP A 268 -1.10 -16.52 -3.81
C TRP A 268 -0.74 -16.34 -2.33
N MET A 269 -0.58 -15.08 -1.90
CA MET A 269 -0.32 -14.77 -0.49
C MET A 269 -1.46 -15.23 0.43
N GLY A 270 -2.72 -15.02 0.01
CA GLY A 270 -3.88 -15.44 0.80
C GLY A 270 -3.98 -16.95 1.00
N ALA A 271 -3.70 -17.72 -0.05
CA ALA A 271 -3.67 -19.19 0.05
C ALA A 271 -2.52 -19.65 0.96
N HIS A 272 -1.32 -19.07 0.80
CA HIS A 272 -0.16 -19.41 1.60
C HIS A 272 -0.37 -19.11 3.09
N ALA A 273 -1.02 -18.00 3.44
CA ALA A 273 -1.35 -17.68 4.83
C ALA A 273 -2.19 -18.77 5.51
N VAL A 274 -3.10 -19.40 4.78
CA VAL A 274 -3.89 -20.53 5.31
C VAL A 274 -3.01 -21.77 5.51
N ASP A 275 -2.08 -22.05 4.58
CA ASP A 275 -1.16 -23.18 4.72
C ASP A 275 -0.26 -23.03 5.97
N LEU A 276 0.19 -21.81 6.25
CA LEU A 276 0.96 -21.48 7.47
C LEU A 276 0.12 -21.72 8.74
N LEU A 277 -1.08 -21.16 8.82
CA LEU A 277 -1.96 -21.34 9.96
C LEU A 277 -2.33 -22.81 10.16
N LYS A 278 -2.57 -23.58 9.09
CA LYS A 278 -2.82 -25.02 9.14
C LYS A 278 -1.67 -25.78 9.77
N GLN A 279 -0.44 -25.38 9.51
CA GLN A 279 0.78 -25.93 10.10
C GLN A 279 1.02 -25.46 11.55
N GLY A 280 0.19 -24.57 12.07
CA GLY A 280 0.36 -23.96 13.38
C GLY A 280 1.35 -22.79 13.40
N ILE A 281 1.77 -22.31 12.22
CA ILE A 281 2.67 -21.18 12.09
C ILE A 281 1.86 -19.89 12.14
N GLY A 282 2.24 -19.00 13.03
CA GLY A 282 1.71 -17.65 13.18
C GLY A 282 2.80 -16.70 13.64
N GLY A 283 2.49 -15.42 13.74
CA GLY A 283 3.50 -14.39 14.06
C GLY A 283 4.40 -14.06 12.88
N VAL A 284 3.93 -14.34 11.65
CA VAL A 284 4.66 -14.08 10.41
C VAL A 284 3.86 -13.22 9.45
N ALA A 285 4.56 -12.50 8.59
CA ALA A 285 4.00 -11.81 7.43
C ALA A 285 4.45 -12.54 6.16
N VAL A 286 3.53 -12.67 5.21
CA VAL A 286 3.84 -13.18 3.86
C VAL A 286 4.16 -11.99 2.97
N GLY A 287 5.27 -12.06 2.28
CA GLY A 287 5.70 -11.10 1.28
C GLY A 287 6.09 -11.78 -0.02
N ILE A 288 6.58 -11.00 -0.97
CA ILE A 288 7.22 -11.49 -2.20
C ILE A 288 8.60 -10.87 -2.32
N HIS A 289 9.60 -11.67 -2.66
CA HIS A 289 10.95 -11.21 -2.95
C HIS A 289 11.50 -11.97 -4.13
N ASN A 290 11.97 -11.26 -5.16
CA ASN A 290 12.45 -11.86 -6.41
C ASN A 290 11.45 -12.86 -7.03
N GLU A 291 10.17 -12.51 -7.08
CA GLU A 291 9.06 -13.34 -7.61
C GLU A 291 8.80 -14.64 -6.82
N GLU A 292 9.32 -14.77 -5.60
CA GLU A 292 9.07 -15.90 -4.71
C GLU A 292 8.39 -15.42 -3.42
N LEU A 293 7.48 -16.24 -2.87
CA LEU A 293 6.90 -15.96 -1.56
C LEU A 293 7.96 -16.10 -0.48
N VAL A 294 7.96 -15.11 0.42
CA VAL A 294 8.83 -15.11 1.59
C VAL A 294 8.00 -14.94 2.86
N GLU A 295 8.53 -15.43 3.95
CA GLU A 295 7.93 -15.32 5.27
C GLU A 295 8.89 -14.57 6.19
N SER A 296 8.41 -13.50 6.81
CA SER A 296 9.18 -12.71 7.76
C SER A 296 8.50 -12.76 9.13
N PRO A 297 9.23 -13.05 10.22
CA PRO A 297 8.65 -12.90 11.57
C PRO A 297 8.11 -11.47 11.75
N ILE A 298 6.91 -11.33 12.30
CA ILE A 298 6.34 -10.00 12.56
C ILE A 298 7.10 -9.32 13.69
N LEU A 299 7.46 -10.07 14.72
CA LEU A 299 8.16 -9.59 15.91
C LEU A 299 9.42 -10.40 16.16
N GLY A 300 10.54 -9.73 16.44
CA GLY A 300 11.84 -10.33 16.70
C GLY A 300 12.96 -9.32 16.51
N THR A 301 14.15 -9.79 16.21
CA THR A 301 15.31 -8.92 15.93
C THR A 301 15.51 -8.72 14.43
N ALA A 302 16.23 -7.65 14.06
CA ALA A 302 16.61 -7.41 12.67
C ALA A 302 17.49 -8.55 12.10
N GLU A 303 18.31 -9.19 12.94
CA GLU A 303 19.16 -10.32 12.55
C GLU A 303 18.35 -11.58 12.22
N GLU A 304 17.19 -11.74 12.87
CA GLU A 304 16.22 -12.80 12.57
C GLU A 304 15.37 -12.50 11.33
N GLY A 305 15.54 -11.35 10.70
CA GLY A 305 14.72 -10.89 9.58
C GLY A 305 13.30 -10.46 9.98
N ALA A 306 13.06 -10.19 11.27
CA ALA A 306 11.76 -9.75 11.74
C ALA A 306 11.43 -8.33 11.27
N LEU A 307 10.13 -8.07 11.05
CA LEU A 307 9.66 -6.76 10.59
C LEU A 307 9.78 -5.69 11.67
N PHE A 308 9.46 -6.07 12.91
CA PHE A 308 9.48 -5.17 14.06
C PHE A 308 10.28 -5.75 15.22
N SER A 309 10.90 -4.86 15.98
CA SER A 309 11.43 -5.14 17.31
C SER A 309 10.87 -4.16 18.33
N LEU A 310 11.01 -4.48 19.61
CA LEU A 310 10.60 -3.60 20.70
C LEU A 310 11.80 -3.13 21.49
N THR A 311 11.78 -1.84 21.85
CA THR A 311 12.72 -1.30 22.86
C THR A 311 12.35 -1.81 24.25
N GLU A 312 13.23 -1.63 25.24
CA GLU A 312 12.96 -1.99 26.64
C GLU A 312 11.72 -1.28 27.22
N ASP A 313 11.41 -0.07 26.74
CA ASP A 313 10.20 0.69 27.11
C ASP A 313 8.98 0.39 26.22
N GLY A 314 9.06 -0.65 25.36
CA GLY A 314 7.95 -1.17 24.56
C GLY A 314 7.64 -0.35 23.30
N LYS A 315 8.51 0.56 22.86
CA LYS A 315 8.35 1.26 21.58
C LYS A 315 8.67 0.33 20.42
N ILE A 316 7.92 0.48 19.35
CA ILE A 316 8.09 -0.29 18.13
C ILE A 316 9.24 0.32 17.32
N ILE A 317 10.17 -0.53 16.89
CA ILE A 317 11.19 -0.22 15.91
C ILE A 317 10.88 -1.00 14.64
N VAL A 318 10.85 -0.31 13.51
CA VAL A 318 10.76 -0.93 12.18
C VAL A 318 12.16 -1.37 11.77
N ASN A 319 12.35 -2.67 11.60
CA ASN A 319 13.63 -3.23 11.16
C ASN A 319 13.73 -3.09 9.62
N ASN A 320 14.90 -2.70 9.11
CA ASN A 320 15.15 -2.56 7.67
C ASN A 320 14.02 -1.82 6.93
N PRO A 321 13.74 -0.54 7.25
CA PRO A 321 12.64 0.21 6.65
C PRO A 321 12.70 0.17 5.12
N HIS A 322 11.53 0.21 4.48
CA HIS A 322 11.40 0.22 3.03
C HIS A 322 12.25 1.34 2.42
N LYS A 323 12.83 1.06 1.26
CA LYS A 323 13.58 2.03 0.46
C LYS A 323 12.96 2.12 -0.92
N ALA A 324 12.48 3.30 -1.26
CA ALA A 324 12.01 3.56 -2.61
C ALA A 324 13.11 3.31 -3.65
N ARG A 325 12.70 2.97 -4.86
CA ARG A 325 13.58 2.68 -6.00
C ARG A 325 14.16 3.98 -6.58
N LEU A 326 15.07 4.63 -5.85
CA LEU A 326 15.69 5.89 -6.27
C LEU A 326 16.53 5.76 -7.54
N ASP A 327 16.97 4.55 -7.88
CA ASP A 327 17.53 4.26 -9.22
C ASP A 327 16.55 4.61 -10.35
N PHE A 328 15.25 4.59 -10.10
CA PHE A 328 14.23 5.06 -11.05
C PHE A 328 14.20 6.59 -11.18
N ALA A 329 14.50 7.34 -10.13
CA ALA A 329 14.67 8.78 -10.24
C ALA A 329 15.88 9.13 -11.13
N ASP A 330 16.99 8.40 -10.98
CA ASP A 330 18.17 8.54 -11.85
C ASP A 330 17.84 8.17 -13.30
N LEU A 331 17.10 7.09 -13.52
CA LEU A 331 16.63 6.69 -14.84
C LEU A 331 15.79 7.81 -15.47
N ASN A 332 14.80 8.35 -14.73
CA ASN A 332 13.97 9.44 -15.26
C ASN A 332 14.80 10.66 -15.62
N ARG A 333 15.76 11.06 -14.78
CA ARG A 333 16.67 12.18 -15.09
C ARG A 333 17.47 11.95 -16.37
N SER A 334 17.93 10.71 -16.62
CA SER A 334 18.66 10.38 -17.84
C SER A 334 17.78 10.41 -19.08
N LEU A 335 16.54 9.97 -18.99
CA LEU A 335 15.59 9.96 -20.11
C LEU A 335 15.06 11.35 -20.42
N SER A 336 14.78 12.16 -19.41
CA SER A 336 14.27 13.54 -19.58
C SER A 336 15.30 14.53 -20.13
N ASN A 337 16.60 14.27 -19.93
CA ASN A 337 17.69 15.11 -20.46
C ASN A 337 18.00 14.85 -21.93
N LEU A 338 17.43 13.83 -22.55
CA LEU A 338 17.64 13.46 -23.94
C LEU A 338 16.53 13.99 -24.89
N SER A 339 15.50 14.60 -24.34
CA SER A 339 14.31 15.06 -25.07
C SER A 339 14.23 16.58 -25.18
#